data_4fea787f58106540a8261c3e4357777a
#
_entry.id   4fea787f58106540a8261c3e4357777a
#
_cell.length_a   1.000
_cell.length_b   1.000
_cell.length_c   1.000
_cell.angle_alpha   90.00
_cell.angle_beta   90.00
_cell.angle_gamma   90.00
#
_symmetry.space_group_name_H-M   'P 1'
#
loop_
_entity.id
_entity.type
_entity.pdbx_description
1 polymer ?
#
loop_
_entity_poly.entity_id
_entity_poly.type
_entity_poly.pdbx_seq_one_letter_code
_entity_poly.pdbx_strand_id
1 'polypeptide(L)'
;MNELISIDYKDWFINQGRLPDRESAEYKSFYDFHREICLNGCLMNGMYINPFLYWHLNIWHTEVDVIDERGRIYQKYANPLLRDNEWVVTNEIDRAQRDKRGLVILGIRRFAKSVIEASYIGWGATFDENSQNVIAGLNAPDIKLITDKLDKGLNFLPEAWRWQRVEDNWKNQVTLGIKTKGGERIPFSQILIRNLDEGNNEIGRAHV
;
A
#
# COMPACT_ATOMS: atom_id res chain seq x y z
N MET A 1 -13.41 12.09 19.16
CA MET A 1 -13.48 11.04 18.13
C MET A 1 -14.15 11.69 16.93
N ASN A 2 -13.46 11.74 15.80
CA ASN A 2 -14.12 12.19 14.57
C ASN A 2 -15.17 11.14 14.19
N GLU A 3 -16.34 11.57 13.74
CA GLU A 3 -17.36 10.66 13.21
C GLU A 3 -16.79 9.95 11.97
N LEU A 4 -16.91 8.60 11.93
CA LEU A 4 -16.47 7.84 10.76
C LEU A 4 -17.37 8.13 9.57
N ILE A 5 -16.77 8.27 8.39
CA ILE A 5 -17.49 8.42 7.12
C ILE A 5 -18.36 7.18 6.91
N SER A 6 -19.62 7.38 6.60
CA SER A 6 -20.54 6.29 6.22
C SER A 6 -20.68 6.26 4.70
N ILE A 7 -20.48 5.07 4.09
CA ILE A 7 -20.61 4.85 2.64
C ILE A 7 -21.62 3.74 2.35
N ASP A 8 -22.27 3.82 1.19
CA ASP A 8 -23.08 2.74 0.65
C ASP A 8 -22.19 1.73 -0.09
N TYR A 9 -22.59 0.47 -0.13
CA TYR A 9 -21.88 -0.58 -0.87
C TYR A 9 -21.64 -0.23 -2.34
N LYS A 10 -22.57 0.47 -2.99
CA LYS A 10 -22.40 0.92 -4.38
C LYS A 10 -21.27 1.92 -4.58
N ASP A 11 -20.90 2.66 -3.53
CA ASP A 11 -19.81 3.65 -3.54
C ASP A 11 -18.48 3.05 -3.09
N TRP A 12 -18.48 1.72 -2.77
CA TRP A 12 -17.33 1.00 -2.26
C TRP A 12 -16.15 0.99 -3.23
N PHE A 13 -16.43 0.79 -4.51
CA PHE A 13 -15.37 0.68 -5.51
C PHE A 13 -15.14 2.01 -6.23
N ILE A 14 -14.05 2.66 -5.88
CA ILE A 14 -13.60 3.92 -6.50
C ILE A 14 -13.51 3.81 -8.04
N ASN A 15 -13.16 2.62 -8.55
CA ASN A 15 -12.95 2.37 -9.98
C ASN A 15 -14.21 1.93 -10.74
N GLN A 16 -15.33 1.73 -10.07
CA GLN A 16 -16.62 1.42 -10.73
C GLN A 16 -17.37 2.70 -11.14
N GLY A 17 -17.00 3.83 -10.54
CA GLY A 17 -17.48 5.15 -10.92
C GLY A 17 -16.57 5.82 -11.94
N ARG A 18 -17.09 6.87 -12.56
CA ARG A 18 -16.28 7.74 -13.40
C ARG A 18 -15.39 8.59 -12.49
N LEU A 19 -14.09 8.37 -12.57
CA LEU A 19 -13.13 9.21 -11.86
C LEU A 19 -13.28 10.67 -12.33
N PRO A 20 -13.20 11.65 -11.40
CA PRO A 20 -13.29 13.06 -11.77
C PRO A 20 -12.11 13.44 -12.65
N ASP A 21 -12.37 14.32 -13.62
CA ASP A 21 -11.32 14.91 -14.44
C ASP A 21 -10.36 15.71 -13.55
N ARG A 22 -9.07 15.62 -13.83
CA ARG A 22 -8.01 16.31 -13.08
C ARG A 22 -8.23 17.83 -12.98
N GLU A 23 -8.80 18.43 -14.01
CA GLU A 23 -9.07 19.87 -14.07
C GLU A 23 -10.44 20.25 -13.45
N SER A 24 -11.22 19.25 -13.02
CA SER A 24 -12.53 19.50 -12.42
C SER A 24 -12.41 20.03 -10.97
N ALA A 25 -13.38 20.85 -10.56
CA ALA A 25 -13.48 21.31 -9.17
C ALA A 25 -13.69 20.16 -8.17
N GLU A 26 -14.22 19.03 -8.64
CA GLU A 26 -14.50 17.84 -7.82
C GLU A 26 -13.27 16.99 -7.56
N TYR A 27 -12.20 17.14 -8.36
CA TYR A 27 -11.01 16.29 -8.26
C TYR A 27 -10.42 16.28 -6.85
N LYS A 28 -10.17 17.46 -6.30
CA LYS A 28 -9.57 17.57 -4.97
C LYS A 28 -10.47 16.99 -3.89
N SER A 29 -11.75 17.36 -3.87
CA SER A 29 -12.69 16.88 -2.85
C SER A 29 -12.90 15.37 -2.91
N PHE A 30 -12.90 14.79 -4.12
CA PHE A 30 -12.97 13.33 -4.31
C PHE A 30 -11.77 12.62 -3.67
N TYR A 31 -10.54 13.05 -3.97
CA TYR A 31 -9.36 12.41 -3.43
C TYR A 31 -9.15 12.71 -1.93
N ASP A 32 -9.53 13.88 -1.44
CA ASP A 32 -9.52 14.20 -0.01
C ASP A 32 -10.50 13.28 0.77
N PHE A 33 -11.70 13.02 0.23
CA PHE A 33 -12.66 12.10 0.81
C PHE A 33 -12.12 10.67 0.92
N HIS A 34 -11.54 10.14 -0.15
CA HIS A 34 -10.96 8.80 -0.13
C HIS A 34 -9.69 8.71 0.71
N ARG A 35 -8.92 9.80 0.80
CA ARG A 35 -7.77 9.91 1.69
C ARG A 35 -8.18 9.79 3.15
N GLU A 36 -9.26 10.44 3.53
CA GLU A 36 -9.80 10.38 4.89
C GLU A 36 -10.19 8.94 5.26
N ILE A 37 -10.81 8.20 4.34
CA ILE A 37 -11.11 6.78 4.55
C ILE A 37 -9.84 5.93 4.64
N CYS A 38 -8.83 6.19 3.82
CA CYS A 38 -7.54 5.48 3.89
C CYS A 38 -6.78 5.75 5.20
N LEU A 39 -7.10 6.81 5.93
CA LEU A 39 -6.47 7.15 7.20
C LEU A 39 -7.27 6.66 8.41
N ASN A 40 -8.60 6.73 8.36
CA ASN A 40 -9.47 6.53 9.52
C ASN A 40 -10.42 5.33 9.40
N GLY A 41 -10.55 4.76 8.20
CA GLY A 41 -11.58 3.76 7.90
C GLY A 41 -12.95 4.39 7.66
N CYS A 42 -13.95 3.54 7.47
CA CYS A 42 -15.32 3.97 7.25
C CYS A 42 -16.33 2.96 7.79
N LEU A 43 -17.61 3.35 7.81
CA LEU A 43 -18.71 2.44 8.01
C LEU A 43 -19.37 2.14 6.67
N MET A 44 -19.37 0.89 6.24
CA MET A 44 -20.11 0.43 5.06
C MET A 44 -21.33 -0.35 5.50
N ASN A 45 -22.51 0.23 5.29
CA ASN A 45 -23.78 -0.34 5.77
C ASN A 45 -23.74 -0.72 7.26
N GLY A 46 -23.12 0.11 8.09
CA GLY A 46 -22.94 -0.10 9.54
C GLY A 46 -21.79 -1.04 9.94
N MET A 47 -21.10 -1.67 8.99
CA MET A 47 -19.93 -2.50 9.25
C MET A 47 -18.65 -1.68 9.14
N TYR A 48 -17.77 -1.76 10.14
CA TYR A 48 -16.49 -1.07 10.11
C TYR A 48 -15.54 -1.71 9.09
N ILE A 49 -15.00 -0.86 8.23
CA ILE A 49 -13.95 -1.18 7.27
C ILE A 49 -12.69 -0.44 7.70
N ASN A 50 -11.65 -1.20 8.01
CA ASN A 50 -10.40 -0.60 8.45
C ASN A 50 -9.68 0.16 7.32
N PRO A 51 -8.82 1.17 7.66
CA PRO A 51 -8.13 2.03 6.69
C PRO A 51 -7.33 1.24 5.66
N PHE A 52 -6.54 0.27 6.12
CA PHE A 52 -5.68 -0.52 5.25
C PHE A 52 -6.47 -1.44 4.31
N LEU A 53 -7.57 -2.06 4.78
CA LEU A 53 -8.43 -2.87 3.92
C LEU A 53 -9.04 -2.02 2.80
N TYR A 54 -9.53 -0.82 3.14
CA TYR A 54 -10.06 0.10 2.15
C TYR A 54 -9.04 0.45 1.08
N TRP A 55 -7.82 0.85 1.50
CA TRP A 55 -6.69 1.09 0.61
C TRP A 55 -6.39 -0.10 -0.29
N HIS A 56 -6.23 -1.27 0.31
CA HIS A 56 -5.85 -2.49 -0.39
C HIS A 56 -6.81 -2.85 -1.52
N LEU A 57 -8.12 -2.74 -1.29
CA LEU A 57 -9.14 -3.15 -2.24
C LEU A 57 -9.53 -2.08 -3.26
N ASN A 58 -9.35 -0.80 -2.95
CA ASN A 58 -9.85 0.29 -3.79
C ASN A 58 -8.76 1.12 -4.46
N ILE A 59 -7.57 1.19 -3.87
CA ILE A 59 -6.51 2.08 -4.33
C ILE A 59 -5.32 1.30 -4.88
N TRP A 60 -4.90 0.27 -4.13
CA TRP A 60 -3.74 -0.51 -4.50
C TRP A 60 -3.97 -1.34 -5.75
N HIS A 61 -2.99 -1.36 -6.66
CA HIS A 61 -3.02 -2.20 -7.84
C HIS A 61 -1.91 -3.26 -7.78
N THR A 62 -2.26 -4.46 -8.20
CA THR A 62 -1.33 -5.59 -8.30
C THR A 62 -1.67 -6.46 -9.51
N GLU A 63 -0.82 -7.42 -9.82
CA GLU A 63 -1.14 -8.44 -10.81
C GLU A 63 -2.21 -9.37 -10.26
N VAL A 64 -3.34 -9.46 -10.97
CA VAL A 64 -4.44 -10.37 -10.69
C VAL A 64 -4.68 -11.29 -11.88
N ASP A 65 -4.95 -12.55 -11.59
CA ASP A 65 -5.34 -13.51 -12.61
C ASP A 65 -6.82 -13.30 -12.98
N VAL A 66 -7.09 -13.16 -14.25
CA VAL A 66 -8.43 -12.96 -14.80
C VAL A 66 -8.70 -14.07 -15.81
N ILE A 67 -9.92 -14.61 -15.79
CA ILE A 67 -10.39 -15.59 -16.76
C ILE A 67 -11.20 -14.86 -17.83
N ASP A 68 -10.82 -15.01 -19.10
CA ASP A 68 -11.57 -14.47 -20.23
C ASP A 68 -12.82 -15.33 -20.56
N GLU A 69 -13.67 -14.83 -21.44
CA GLU A 69 -14.88 -15.52 -21.90
C GLU A 69 -14.62 -16.91 -22.53
N ARG A 70 -13.39 -17.19 -22.93
CA ARG A 70 -12.94 -18.46 -23.49
C ARG A 70 -12.27 -19.38 -22.46
N GLY A 71 -12.31 -19.01 -21.17
CA GLY A 71 -11.69 -19.77 -20.07
C GLY A 71 -10.17 -19.66 -19.99
N ARG A 72 -9.52 -18.73 -20.71
CA ARG A 72 -8.07 -18.55 -20.65
C ARG A 72 -7.70 -17.62 -19.51
N ILE A 73 -6.70 -18.02 -18.73
CA ILE A 73 -6.15 -17.21 -17.63
C ILE A 73 -5.12 -16.24 -18.20
N TYR A 74 -5.27 -14.95 -17.90
CA TYR A 74 -4.28 -13.92 -18.17
C TYR A 74 -4.12 -13.01 -16.97
N GLN A 75 -2.98 -12.34 -16.89
CA GLN A 75 -2.70 -11.38 -15.81
C GLN A 75 -3.00 -9.96 -16.26
N LYS A 76 -3.63 -9.20 -15.38
CA LYS A 76 -3.79 -7.75 -15.54
C LYS A 76 -3.48 -7.03 -14.22
N TYR A 77 -3.14 -5.74 -14.32
CA TYR A 77 -3.05 -4.89 -13.15
C TYR A 77 -4.46 -4.40 -12.76
N ALA A 78 -4.87 -4.73 -11.55
CA ALA A 78 -6.14 -4.31 -10.97
C ALA A 78 -6.05 -4.30 -9.44
N ASN A 79 -7.12 -3.84 -8.80
CA ASN A 79 -7.23 -3.97 -7.35
C ASN A 79 -7.28 -5.46 -6.95
N PRO A 80 -6.69 -5.83 -5.82
CA PRO A 80 -6.81 -7.17 -5.26
C PRO A 80 -8.27 -7.57 -5.06
N LEU A 81 -8.54 -8.86 -5.20
CA LEU A 81 -9.85 -9.41 -4.86
C LEU A 81 -9.87 -9.74 -3.37
N LEU A 82 -10.94 -9.37 -2.68
CA LEU A 82 -11.12 -9.73 -1.28
C LEU A 82 -11.24 -11.24 -1.12
N ARG A 83 -10.40 -11.81 -0.28
CA ARG A 83 -10.42 -13.20 0.15
C ARG A 83 -10.52 -13.26 1.68
N ASP A 84 -11.02 -14.36 2.21
CA ASP A 84 -11.18 -14.53 3.66
C ASP A 84 -9.88 -14.28 4.45
N ASN A 85 -8.76 -14.76 3.91
CA ASN A 85 -7.45 -14.55 4.52
C ASN A 85 -7.00 -13.09 4.50
N GLU A 86 -7.31 -12.33 3.46
CA GLU A 86 -7.00 -10.90 3.37
C GLU A 86 -7.84 -10.12 4.37
N TRP A 87 -9.13 -10.46 4.51
CA TRP A 87 -10.00 -9.90 5.54
C TRP A 87 -9.42 -10.11 6.94
N VAL A 88 -9.04 -11.33 7.27
CA VAL A 88 -8.48 -11.67 8.59
C VAL A 88 -7.18 -10.90 8.83
N VAL A 89 -6.25 -10.95 7.87
CA VAL A 89 -4.93 -10.32 8.03
C VAL A 89 -5.02 -8.80 8.16
N THR A 90 -5.83 -8.15 7.33
CA THR A 90 -5.95 -6.68 7.37
C THR A 90 -6.61 -6.21 8.68
N ASN A 91 -7.58 -6.97 9.22
CA ASN A 91 -8.16 -6.66 10.52
C ASN A 91 -7.17 -6.89 11.68
N GLU A 92 -6.31 -7.92 11.61
CA GLU A 92 -5.28 -8.13 12.63
C GLU A 92 -4.15 -7.07 12.54
N ILE A 93 -3.82 -6.59 11.34
CA ILE A 93 -2.92 -5.44 11.18
C ILE A 93 -3.51 -4.20 11.85
N ASP A 94 -4.75 -3.84 11.54
CA ASP A 94 -5.44 -2.69 12.14
C ASP A 94 -5.51 -2.81 13.67
N ARG A 95 -5.84 -3.99 14.17
CA ARG A 95 -5.86 -4.26 15.61
C ARG A 95 -4.48 -4.11 16.24
N ALA A 96 -3.44 -4.67 15.62
CA ALA A 96 -2.08 -4.57 16.12
C ALA A 96 -1.59 -3.10 16.16
N GLN A 97 -1.93 -2.30 15.17
CA GLN A 97 -1.62 -0.87 15.15
C GLN A 97 -2.33 -0.11 16.28
N ARG A 98 -3.63 -0.34 16.47
CA ARG A 98 -4.40 0.29 17.56
C ARG A 98 -3.87 -0.10 18.94
N ASP A 99 -3.51 -1.37 19.10
CA ASP A 99 -2.96 -1.90 20.35
C ASP A 99 -1.46 -1.57 20.53
N LYS A 100 -0.83 -0.92 19.56
CA LYS A 100 0.63 -0.61 19.51
C LYS A 100 1.51 -1.83 19.76
N ARG A 101 1.17 -2.95 19.16
CA ARG A 101 1.89 -4.23 19.29
C ARG A 101 2.45 -4.70 17.95
N GLY A 102 3.49 -5.52 18.01
CA GLY A 102 3.99 -6.21 16.83
C GLY A 102 3.02 -7.30 16.34
N LEU A 103 3.08 -7.60 15.04
CA LEU A 103 2.31 -8.68 14.41
C LEU A 103 3.25 -9.56 13.60
N VAL A 104 3.13 -10.87 13.77
CA VAL A 104 3.82 -11.88 12.96
C VAL A 104 2.77 -12.68 12.18
N ILE A 105 2.91 -12.70 10.87
CA ILE A 105 1.98 -13.39 9.97
C ILE A 105 2.66 -14.65 9.42
N LEU A 106 2.17 -15.79 9.86
CA LEU A 106 2.55 -17.09 9.32
C LEU A 106 1.48 -17.56 8.33
N GLY A 107 1.87 -17.81 7.10
CA GLY A 107 0.93 -18.23 6.06
C GLY A 107 1.55 -19.28 5.15
N ILE A 108 0.70 -20.17 4.65
CA ILE A 108 1.07 -21.17 3.65
C ILE A 108 1.41 -20.53 2.30
N ARG A 109 2.00 -21.30 1.41
CA ARG A 109 2.24 -20.89 0.02
C ARG A 109 0.91 -20.48 -0.65
N ARG A 110 0.93 -19.40 -1.45
CA ARG A 110 -0.24 -18.81 -2.13
C ARG A 110 -1.22 -18.05 -1.22
N PHE A 111 -0.80 -17.67 -0.03
CA PHE A 111 -1.57 -16.84 0.90
C PHE A 111 -1.65 -15.34 0.50
N ALA A 112 -1.15 -14.96 -0.66
CA ALA A 112 -1.04 -13.56 -1.13
C ALA A 112 -0.16 -12.64 -0.23
N LYS A 113 0.70 -13.19 0.62
CA LYS A 113 1.54 -12.42 1.58
C LYS A 113 2.27 -11.26 0.91
N SER A 114 3.01 -11.51 -0.16
CA SER A 114 3.80 -10.48 -0.86
C SER A 114 2.95 -9.35 -1.45
N VAL A 115 1.67 -9.60 -1.75
CA VAL A 115 0.73 -8.56 -2.21
C VAL A 115 0.28 -7.70 -1.03
N ILE A 116 -0.08 -8.35 0.08
CA ILE A 116 -0.50 -7.66 1.32
C ILE A 116 0.68 -6.84 1.86
N GLU A 117 1.89 -7.41 1.92
CA GLU A 117 3.10 -6.73 2.38
C GLU A 117 3.43 -5.50 1.53
N ALA A 118 3.47 -5.65 0.19
CA ALA A 118 3.72 -4.54 -0.71
C ALA A 118 2.64 -3.44 -0.59
N SER A 119 1.37 -3.83 -0.49
CA SER A 119 0.27 -2.90 -0.29
C SER A 119 0.36 -2.15 1.04
N TYR A 120 0.73 -2.85 2.12
CA TYR A 120 0.87 -2.26 3.45
C TYR A 120 2.02 -1.25 3.52
N ILE A 121 3.18 -1.62 2.97
CA ILE A 121 4.32 -0.71 2.85
C ILE A 121 3.97 0.50 1.98
N GLY A 122 3.27 0.27 0.85
CA GLY A 122 2.80 1.34 -0.03
C GLY A 122 1.84 2.30 0.67
N TRP A 123 0.95 1.80 1.52
CA TRP A 123 0.03 2.61 2.33
C TRP A 123 0.79 3.48 3.34
N GLY A 124 1.67 2.89 4.16
CA GLY A 124 2.50 3.63 5.11
C GLY A 124 3.38 4.65 4.41
N ALA A 125 4.09 4.25 3.34
CA ALA A 125 4.95 5.17 2.59
C ALA A 125 4.20 6.33 1.91
N THR A 126 2.89 6.16 1.64
CA THR A 126 2.06 7.20 1.01
C THR A 126 1.52 8.21 2.02
N PHE A 127 1.16 7.76 3.23
CA PHE A 127 0.41 8.59 4.18
C PHE A 127 1.14 8.92 5.48
N ASP A 128 2.14 8.13 5.88
CA ASP A 128 2.89 8.36 7.12
C ASP A 128 4.14 9.19 6.85
N GLU A 129 4.10 10.45 7.22
CA GLU A 129 5.26 11.35 7.15
C GLU A 129 6.40 10.84 8.04
N ASN A 130 7.61 10.89 7.52
CA ASN A 130 8.83 10.38 8.17
C ASN A 130 8.83 8.87 8.46
N SER A 131 7.91 8.10 7.84
CA SER A 131 7.91 6.65 8.00
C SER A 131 9.16 6.01 7.41
N GLN A 132 9.67 4.98 8.09
CA GLN A 132 10.72 4.10 7.61
C GLN A 132 10.18 2.68 7.52
N ASN A 133 9.96 2.22 6.30
CA ASN A 133 9.50 0.86 6.02
C ASN A 133 10.69 -0.01 5.64
N VAL A 134 10.81 -1.20 6.20
CA VAL A 134 11.94 -2.11 5.92
C VAL A 134 11.43 -3.37 5.24
N ILE A 135 12.04 -3.68 4.09
CA ILE A 135 11.91 -4.98 3.43
C ILE A 135 13.19 -5.75 3.71
N ALA A 136 13.10 -6.83 4.47
CA ALA A 136 14.23 -7.69 4.78
C ALA A 136 13.92 -9.13 4.36
N GLY A 137 14.90 -9.80 3.76
CA GLY A 137 14.77 -11.18 3.34
C GLY A 137 16.08 -11.93 3.36
N LEU A 138 16.03 -13.26 3.44
CA LEU A 138 17.20 -14.13 3.45
C LEU A 138 17.86 -14.26 2.08
N ASN A 139 17.13 -13.97 1.01
CA ASN A 139 17.69 -14.07 -0.34
C ASN A 139 17.14 -12.97 -1.27
N ALA A 140 17.91 -12.61 -2.26
CA ALA A 140 17.58 -11.56 -3.21
C ALA A 140 16.30 -11.83 -4.04
N PRO A 141 15.96 -13.07 -4.47
CA PRO A 141 14.71 -13.33 -5.19
C PRO A 141 13.45 -13.02 -4.39
N ASP A 142 13.40 -13.33 -3.09
CA ASP A 142 12.23 -13.05 -2.25
C ASP A 142 12.05 -11.54 -2.05
N ILE A 143 13.15 -10.83 -1.80
CA ILE A 143 13.15 -9.37 -1.70
C ILE A 143 12.64 -8.76 -3.02
N LYS A 144 13.17 -9.23 -4.15
CA LYS A 144 12.80 -8.75 -5.47
C LYS A 144 11.31 -8.93 -5.75
N LEU A 145 10.72 -10.03 -5.32
CA LEU A 145 9.28 -10.28 -5.49
C LEU A 145 8.42 -9.21 -4.82
N ILE A 146 8.81 -8.76 -3.63
CA ILE A 146 8.07 -7.72 -2.89
C ILE A 146 8.35 -6.35 -3.50
N THR A 147 9.61 -6.03 -3.78
CA THR A 147 10.00 -4.73 -4.34
C THR A 147 9.43 -4.49 -5.73
N ASP A 148 9.36 -5.51 -6.60
CA ASP A 148 8.73 -5.41 -7.92
C ASP A 148 7.23 -5.10 -7.80
N LYS A 149 6.52 -5.73 -6.85
CA LYS A 149 5.10 -5.44 -6.60
C LYS A 149 4.89 -4.04 -6.02
N LEU A 150 5.77 -3.64 -5.12
CA LEU A 150 5.71 -2.32 -4.50
C LEU A 150 6.00 -1.21 -5.51
N ASP A 151 7.05 -1.36 -6.31
CA ASP A 151 7.39 -0.42 -7.39
C ASP A 151 6.22 -0.21 -8.35
N LYS A 152 5.67 -1.31 -8.84
CA LYS A 152 4.54 -1.27 -9.75
C LYS A 152 3.30 -0.67 -9.10
N GLY A 153 2.95 -1.08 -7.87
CA GLY A 153 1.80 -0.53 -7.14
C GLY A 153 1.91 0.97 -6.92
N LEU A 154 3.07 1.47 -6.52
CA LEU A 154 3.31 2.92 -6.36
C LEU A 154 3.17 3.69 -7.68
N ASN A 155 3.52 3.09 -8.83
CA ASN A 155 3.35 3.71 -10.14
C ASN A 155 1.87 3.82 -10.56
N PHE A 156 1.01 2.91 -10.06
CA PHE A 156 -0.42 2.93 -10.34
C PHE A 156 -1.23 3.85 -9.41
N LEU A 157 -0.60 4.43 -8.39
CA LEU A 157 -1.32 5.35 -7.49
C LEU A 157 -1.91 6.54 -8.25
N PRO A 158 -3.07 7.03 -7.82
CA PRO A 158 -3.62 8.29 -8.31
C PRO A 158 -2.59 9.41 -8.19
N GLU A 159 -2.55 10.30 -9.17
CA GLU A 159 -1.55 11.38 -9.19
C GLU A 159 -1.61 12.26 -7.94
N ALA A 160 -2.81 12.46 -7.38
CA ALA A 160 -3.02 13.21 -6.15
C ALA A 160 -2.24 12.65 -4.94
N TRP A 161 -1.87 11.36 -4.97
CA TRP A 161 -1.18 10.67 -3.87
C TRP A 161 0.18 10.11 -4.28
N ARG A 162 0.60 10.33 -5.52
CA ARG A 162 1.86 9.80 -6.04
C ARG A 162 3.00 10.74 -5.70
N TRP A 163 3.77 10.38 -4.68
CA TRP A 163 5.03 11.06 -4.37
C TRP A 163 6.07 10.88 -5.46
N GLN A 164 6.93 11.88 -5.62
CA GLN A 164 8.11 11.74 -6.45
C GLN A 164 9.13 10.83 -5.77
N ARG A 165 9.88 10.06 -6.54
CA ARG A 165 11.04 9.33 -6.03
C ARG A 165 12.22 10.27 -6.04
N VAL A 166 12.57 10.78 -4.87
CA VAL A 166 13.73 11.67 -4.69
C VAL A 166 15.03 10.87 -4.63
N GLU A 167 14.94 9.60 -4.22
CA GLU A 167 15.96 8.58 -4.37
C GLU A 167 15.28 7.28 -4.85
N ASP A 168 15.81 6.64 -5.89
CA ASP A 168 15.22 5.49 -6.56
C ASP A 168 16.26 4.38 -6.73
N ASN A 169 16.62 3.74 -5.63
CA ASN A 169 17.56 2.63 -5.61
C ASN A 169 16.94 1.39 -4.95
N TRP A 170 16.22 0.61 -5.74
CA TRP A 170 15.54 -0.61 -5.30
C TRP A 170 16.45 -1.75 -4.80
N LYS A 171 17.77 -1.54 -4.79
CA LYS A 171 18.71 -2.48 -4.14
C LYS A 171 18.91 -2.15 -2.67
N ASN A 172 18.85 -0.88 -2.30
CA ASN A 172 19.19 -0.42 -0.96
C ASN A 172 18.08 0.43 -0.31
N GLN A 173 17.61 1.45 -1.04
CA GLN A 173 16.66 2.43 -0.49
C GLN A 173 15.90 3.16 -1.60
N VAL A 174 14.62 3.36 -1.35
CA VAL A 174 13.77 4.28 -2.11
C VAL A 174 13.25 5.35 -1.17
N THR A 175 13.41 6.61 -1.54
CA THR A 175 12.89 7.76 -0.78
C THR A 175 11.81 8.44 -1.60
N LEU A 176 10.61 8.54 -1.02
CA LEU A 176 9.49 9.28 -1.58
C LEU A 176 9.48 10.71 -1.02
N GLY A 177 9.09 11.69 -1.82
CA GLY A 177 9.10 13.08 -1.38
C GLY A 177 8.86 14.07 -2.50
N ILE A 178 9.39 15.27 -2.35
CA ILE A 178 9.24 16.37 -3.32
C ILE A 178 10.63 16.82 -3.79
N LYS A 179 10.77 17.01 -5.10
CA LYS A 179 11.91 17.73 -5.70
C LYS A 179 11.47 19.16 -5.99
N THR A 180 12.11 20.12 -5.34
CA THR A 180 11.83 21.54 -5.59
C THR A 180 12.39 21.98 -6.94
N LYS A 181 11.94 23.13 -7.47
CA LYS A 181 12.48 23.71 -8.70
C LYS A 181 13.97 24.06 -8.58
N GLY A 182 14.47 24.27 -7.36
CA GLY A 182 15.90 24.51 -7.08
C GLY A 182 16.73 23.24 -6.96
N GLY A 183 16.14 22.03 -7.15
CA GLY A 183 16.82 20.75 -7.06
C GLY A 183 16.93 20.19 -5.64
N GLU A 184 16.43 20.90 -4.64
CA GLU A 184 16.37 20.41 -3.27
C GLU A 184 15.44 19.19 -3.18
N ARG A 185 15.79 18.23 -2.35
CA ARG A 185 15.03 17.00 -2.10
C ARG A 185 14.45 17.06 -0.70
N ILE A 186 13.13 17.09 -0.60
CA ILE A 186 12.41 17.07 0.68
C ILE A 186 11.84 15.66 0.82
N PRO A 187 12.41 14.81 1.70
CA PRO A 187 11.92 13.46 1.91
C PRO A 187 10.58 13.50 2.66
N PHE A 188 9.68 12.58 2.31
CA PHE A 188 8.42 12.33 3.02
C PHE A 188 8.50 11.01 3.77
N SER A 189 8.89 9.93 3.07
CA SER A 189 9.00 8.58 3.65
C SER A 189 10.12 7.80 2.99
N GLN A 190 10.55 6.72 3.64
CA GLN A 190 11.65 5.86 3.18
C GLN A 190 11.24 4.40 3.16
N ILE A 191 11.75 3.67 2.16
CA ILE A 191 11.66 2.21 2.04
C ILE A 191 13.08 1.67 1.99
N LEU A 192 13.49 1.00 3.03
CA LEU A 192 14.82 0.41 3.18
C LEU A 192 14.79 -1.06 2.75
N ILE A 193 15.78 -1.49 2.00
CA ILE A 193 15.87 -2.86 1.48
C ILE A 193 17.14 -3.50 2.04
N ARG A 194 17.00 -4.66 2.67
CA ARG A 194 18.09 -5.36 3.36
C ARG A 194 18.11 -6.84 2.97
N ASN A 195 19.25 -7.30 2.48
CA ASN A 195 19.52 -8.71 2.26
C ASN A 195 20.30 -9.26 3.48
N LEU A 196 19.72 -10.23 4.16
CA LEU A 196 20.28 -10.79 5.39
C LEU A 196 21.39 -11.82 5.12
N ASP A 197 21.46 -12.40 3.89
CA ASP A 197 22.50 -13.36 3.49
C ASP A 197 23.84 -12.70 3.14
N GLU A 198 23.88 -11.41 2.84
CA GLU A 198 25.10 -10.73 2.40
C GLU A 198 26.05 -10.34 3.54
N GLY A 199 25.98 -11.00 4.69
CA GLY A 199 26.96 -10.84 5.78
C GLY A 199 26.99 -9.46 6.44
N ASN A 200 26.06 -8.58 6.06
CA ASN A 200 25.94 -7.26 6.65
C ASN A 200 25.19 -7.35 7.99
N ASN A 201 25.93 -7.72 9.03
CA ASN A 201 25.52 -7.68 10.43
C ASN A 201 25.27 -6.24 10.97
N GLU A 202 24.83 -5.31 10.11
CA GLU A 202 24.61 -3.91 10.51
C GLU A 202 23.24 -3.67 11.16
N ILE A 203 22.32 -4.64 11.10
CA ILE A 203 21.00 -4.50 11.76
C ILE A 203 21.13 -4.37 13.30
N GLY A 204 22.26 -4.84 13.88
CA GLY A 204 22.52 -4.76 15.32
C GLY A 204 23.20 -3.48 15.81
N ARG A 205 23.62 -2.55 14.94
CA ARG A 205 24.38 -1.36 15.33
C ARG A 205 23.60 -0.05 15.39
N ALA A 206 22.33 -0.06 15.03
CA ALA A 206 21.59 1.18 14.89
C ALA A 206 20.93 1.71 16.19
N HIS A 207 20.94 1.01 17.29
CA HIS A 207 20.39 1.50 18.58
C HIS A 207 21.11 0.90 19.78
N VAL A 208 22.21 1.52 20.17
CA VAL A 208 22.67 1.57 21.58
C VAL A 208 22.99 3.01 21.90
#